data_d7a8ffb333a3b729955bee5467f0a963
#
_entry.id   d7a8ffb333a3b729955bee5467f0a963
#
_cell.length_a   1.000
_cell.length_b   1.000
_cell.length_c   1.000
_cell.angle_alpha   90.00
_cell.angle_beta   90.00
_cell.angle_gamma   90.00
#
_symmetry.space_group_name_H-M   'P 1'
#
loop_
_entity.id
_entity.type
_entity.pdbx_description
1 polymer ?
#
loop_
_entity_poly.entity_id
_entity_poly.type
_entity_poly.pdbx_seq_one_letter_code
_entity_poly.pdbx_strand_id
1 'polypeptide(L)'
;MHKDVVYARLYAAFFQAHPEMLTEVRYIPMPDGEEPELVLSIPAVRCLLDWGVAQAYFTDMPRLAALRKALQSIEQGQPHPIIRHIG
;
A
#
# COMPACT_ATOMS: atom_id res chain seq x y z
N MET A 1 14.65 10.35 7.25
CA MET A 1 14.06 10.72 7.53
C MET A 1 12.83 10.36 7.08
N HIS A 2 12.52 10.19 6.10
CA HIS A 2 11.16 10.12 5.90
C HIS A 2 10.75 8.80 5.36
N LYS A 3 10.13 8.02 6.22
CA LYS A 3 9.50 6.78 5.86
C LYS A 3 8.52 6.98 4.72
N ASP A 4 7.91 8.17 4.70
CA ASP A 4 6.87 8.46 3.70
C ASP A 4 7.38 8.58 2.28
N VAL A 5 8.67 8.83 2.09
CA VAL A 5 9.24 8.98 0.74
C VAL A 5 9.08 7.67 -0.05
N VAL A 6 9.27 6.53 0.61
CA VAL A 6 9.16 5.24 -0.05
C VAL A 6 7.73 5.00 -0.52
N TYR A 7 6.75 5.23 0.38
CA TYR A 7 5.35 5.05 0.02
C TYR A 7 4.87 6.11 -0.97
N ALA A 8 5.36 7.34 -0.84
CA ALA A 8 4.97 8.40 -1.76
C ALA A 8 5.38 8.07 -3.19
N ARG A 9 6.58 7.53 -3.37
CA ARG A 9 7.04 7.13 -4.71
C ARG A 9 6.23 5.97 -5.26
N LEU A 10 5.97 4.98 -4.41
CA LEU A 10 5.17 3.82 -4.81
C LEU A 10 3.78 4.25 -5.26
N TYR A 11 3.09 5.05 -4.44
CA TYR A 11 1.72 5.44 -4.76
C TYR A 11 1.65 6.42 -5.92
N ALA A 12 2.65 7.29 -6.08
CA ALA A 12 2.69 8.18 -7.25
C ALA A 12 2.77 7.35 -8.53
N ALA A 13 3.63 6.36 -8.57
CA ALA A 13 3.75 5.48 -9.73
C ALA A 13 2.49 4.65 -9.94
N PHE A 14 1.93 4.13 -8.85
CA PHE A 14 0.73 3.31 -8.90
C PHE A 14 -0.46 4.11 -9.47
N PHE A 15 -0.69 5.32 -8.97
CA PHE A 15 -1.79 6.13 -9.44
C PHE A 15 -1.59 6.66 -10.85
N GLN A 16 -0.34 6.74 -11.30
CA GLN A 16 -0.08 7.09 -12.68
C GLN A 16 -0.49 5.95 -13.61
N ALA A 17 -0.24 4.72 -13.18
CA ALA A 17 -0.63 3.54 -13.95
C ALA A 17 -2.12 3.21 -13.80
N HIS A 18 -2.70 3.50 -12.64
CA HIS A 18 -4.07 3.16 -12.30
C HIS A 18 -4.80 4.33 -11.66
N PRO A 19 -5.09 5.39 -12.42
CA PRO A 19 -5.74 6.58 -11.84
C PRO A 19 -7.13 6.29 -11.27
N GLU A 20 -7.78 5.21 -11.74
CA GLU A 20 -9.08 4.83 -11.20
C GLU A 20 -9.00 4.40 -9.74
N MET A 21 -7.81 4.08 -9.22
CA MET A 21 -7.64 3.66 -7.84
C MET A 21 -7.51 4.81 -6.86
N LEU A 22 -7.47 6.05 -7.33
CA LEU A 22 -7.37 7.21 -6.44
C LEU A 22 -8.48 7.27 -5.40
N THR A 23 -9.67 6.81 -5.74
CA THR A 23 -10.79 6.81 -4.79
C THR A 23 -10.80 5.58 -3.89
N GLU A 24 -9.94 4.61 -4.16
CA GLU A 24 -9.93 3.34 -3.43
C GLU A 24 -8.81 3.27 -2.39
N VAL A 25 -7.97 4.29 -2.30
CA VAL A 25 -6.85 4.33 -1.37
C VAL A 25 -6.92 5.61 -0.58
N ARG A 26 -6.81 5.50 0.74
CA ARG A 26 -6.80 6.67 1.61
C ARG A 26 -5.54 6.61 2.47
N TYR A 27 -4.85 7.71 2.53
CA TYR A 27 -3.67 7.88 3.36
C TYR A 27 -4.06 8.80 4.50
N ILE A 28 -3.94 8.32 5.72
CA ILE A 28 -4.33 9.08 6.90
C ILE A 28 -3.07 9.41 7.69
N PRO A 29 -2.64 10.68 7.70
CA PRO A 29 -1.49 11.05 8.52
C PRO A 29 -1.84 10.93 10.00
N MET A 30 -0.88 10.40 10.76
CA MET A 30 -1.04 10.23 12.19
C MET A 30 -0.32 11.34 12.93
N PRO A 31 -0.78 11.70 14.14
CA PRO A 31 -0.14 12.74 14.91
C PRO A 31 1.20 12.26 15.47
N ASP A 32 2.02 13.22 15.87
CA ASP A 32 3.25 12.99 16.62
C ASP A 32 4.29 12.11 15.92
N GLY A 33 4.30 12.14 14.60
CA GLY A 33 5.32 11.42 13.85
C GLY A 33 5.10 9.92 13.76
N GLU A 34 3.94 9.42 14.17
CA GLU A 34 3.63 8.01 14.01
C GLU A 34 3.46 7.67 12.54
N GLU A 35 3.57 6.40 12.22
CA GLU A 35 3.41 5.95 10.85
C GLU A 35 2.00 6.25 10.36
N PRO A 36 1.87 6.74 9.12
CA PRO A 36 0.53 6.99 8.58
C PRO A 36 -0.25 5.70 8.41
N GLU A 37 -1.56 5.83 8.52
CA GLU A 37 -2.45 4.71 8.33
C GLU A 37 -2.88 4.64 6.87
N LEU A 38 -2.83 3.45 6.31
CA LEU A 38 -3.27 3.21 4.93
C LEU A 38 -4.60 2.47 4.96
N VAL A 39 -5.57 2.98 4.24
CA VAL A 39 -6.87 2.34 4.10
C VAL A 39 -7.09 2.05 2.62
N LEU A 40 -7.24 0.78 2.28
CA LEU A 40 -7.44 0.36 0.90
C LEU A 40 -8.70 -0.48 0.79
N SER A 41 -9.40 -0.34 -0.32
CA SER A 41 -10.47 -1.28 -0.65
C SER A 41 -9.85 -2.62 -1.07
N ILE A 42 -10.64 -3.67 -1.07
CA ILE A 42 -10.14 -4.97 -1.52
C ILE A 42 -9.69 -4.93 -2.99
N PRO A 43 -10.44 -4.30 -3.91
CA PRO A 43 -9.93 -4.15 -5.28
C PRO A 43 -8.60 -3.40 -5.35
N ALA A 44 -8.41 -2.38 -4.51
CA ALA A 44 -7.14 -1.66 -4.48
C ALA A 44 -6.00 -2.53 -3.97
N VAL A 45 -6.25 -3.38 -2.97
CA VAL A 45 -5.25 -4.31 -2.46
C VAL A 45 -4.78 -5.24 -3.58
N ARG A 46 -5.71 -5.82 -4.32
CA ARG A 46 -5.37 -6.72 -5.42
C ARG A 46 -4.64 -6.01 -6.53
N CYS A 47 -5.13 -4.83 -6.91
CA CYS A 47 -4.54 -4.07 -8.00
C CYS A 47 -3.11 -3.65 -7.64
N LEU A 48 -2.91 -3.14 -6.44
CA LEU A 48 -1.60 -2.71 -5.99
C LEU A 48 -0.63 -3.87 -5.90
N LEU A 49 -1.08 -5.00 -5.37
CA LEU A 49 -0.22 -6.17 -5.23
C LEU A 49 0.19 -6.70 -6.61
N ASP A 50 -0.78 -6.89 -7.51
CA ASP A 50 -0.48 -7.41 -8.84
C ASP A 50 0.43 -6.47 -9.63
N TRP A 51 0.11 -5.19 -9.60
CA TRP A 51 0.91 -4.21 -10.31
C TRP A 51 2.32 -4.11 -9.72
N GLY A 52 2.42 -4.08 -8.39
CA GLY A 52 3.71 -3.96 -7.72
C GLY A 52 4.61 -5.16 -7.97
N VAL A 53 4.05 -6.36 -7.97
CA VAL A 53 4.80 -7.57 -8.30
C VAL A 53 5.27 -7.53 -9.75
N ALA A 54 4.38 -7.17 -10.67
CA ALA A 54 4.72 -7.09 -12.08
C ALA A 54 5.83 -6.07 -12.36
N GLN A 55 5.83 -4.96 -11.59
CA GLN A 55 6.83 -3.91 -11.75
C GLN A 55 8.05 -4.11 -10.86
N ALA A 56 8.11 -5.21 -10.15
CA ALA A 56 9.22 -5.54 -9.24
C ALA A 56 9.43 -4.50 -8.14
N TYR A 57 8.37 -3.87 -7.66
CA TYR A 57 8.49 -2.88 -6.60
C TYR A 57 8.75 -3.50 -5.24
N PHE A 58 8.40 -4.76 -5.03
CA PHE A 58 8.46 -5.37 -3.70
C PHE A 58 9.69 -6.26 -3.50
N THR A 59 10.81 -5.92 -4.11
CA THR A 59 11.94 -6.84 -4.10
C THR A 59 13.01 -6.54 -3.06
N ASP A 60 13.57 -5.34 -3.08
CA ASP A 60 14.79 -5.09 -2.34
C ASP A 60 14.65 -4.35 -1.02
N MET A 61 13.69 -3.48 -0.90
CA MET A 61 13.56 -2.64 0.29
C MET A 61 12.73 -3.34 1.35
N PRO A 62 13.24 -3.49 2.57
CA PRO A 62 12.49 -4.18 3.64
C PRO A 62 11.09 -3.63 3.88
N ARG A 63 10.94 -2.31 3.74
CA ARG A 63 9.64 -1.69 3.96
C ARG A 63 8.63 -2.09 2.88
N LEU A 64 9.07 -2.19 1.64
CA LEU A 64 8.20 -2.63 0.55
C LEU A 64 7.94 -4.13 0.62
N ALA A 65 8.90 -4.91 1.07
CA ALA A 65 8.68 -6.34 1.29
C ALA A 65 7.64 -6.57 2.39
N ALA A 66 7.68 -5.76 3.44
CA ALA A 66 6.68 -5.83 4.51
C ALA A 66 5.29 -5.44 3.98
N LEU A 67 5.22 -4.42 3.12
CA LEU A 67 3.97 -4.03 2.50
C LEU A 67 3.41 -5.16 1.63
N ARG A 68 4.25 -5.83 0.88
CA ARG A 68 3.81 -6.97 0.07
C ARG A 68 3.18 -8.06 0.94
N LYS A 69 3.82 -8.39 2.05
CA LYS A 69 3.27 -9.39 2.96
C LYS A 69 1.92 -8.97 3.53
N ALA A 70 1.80 -7.69 3.87
CA ALA A 70 0.54 -7.16 4.39
C ALA A 70 -0.58 -7.26 3.35
N LEU A 71 -0.28 -6.89 2.11
CA LEU A 71 -1.25 -6.97 1.02
C LEU A 71 -1.68 -8.42 0.77
N GLN A 72 -0.71 -9.35 0.79
CA GLN A 72 -1.01 -10.76 0.60
C GLN A 72 -1.90 -11.31 1.71
N SER A 73 -1.65 -10.91 2.96
CA SER A 73 -2.47 -11.33 4.08
C SER A 73 -3.91 -10.88 3.92
N ILE A 74 -4.10 -9.61 3.53
CA ILE A 74 -5.43 -9.06 3.35
C ILE A 74 -6.14 -9.74 2.18
N GLU A 75 -5.43 -10.01 1.09
CA GLU A 75 -6.01 -10.70 -0.05
C GLU A 75 -6.49 -12.10 0.33
N GLN A 76 -5.81 -12.73 1.28
CA GLN A 76 -6.20 -14.04 1.79
C GLN A 76 -7.26 -13.98 2.88
N GLY A 77 -7.77 -12.80 3.17
CA GLY A 77 -8.81 -12.63 4.18
C GLY A 77 -8.30 -12.49 5.60
N GLN A 78 -7.01 -12.31 5.79
CA GLN A 78 -6.41 -12.15 7.11
C GLN A 78 -6.06 -10.69 7.35
N PRO A 79 -6.44 -10.11 8.49
CA PRO A 79 -6.10 -8.72 8.77
C PRO A 79 -4.60 -8.55 8.99
N HIS A 80 -4.12 -7.35 8.73
CA HIS A 80 -2.73 -7.01 8.98
C HIS A 80 -2.65 -5.63 9.62
N PRO A 81 -1.78 -5.46 10.64
CA PRO A 81 -1.79 -4.21 11.42
C PRO A 81 -1.38 -2.95 10.64
N ILE A 82 -0.62 -3.07 9.57
CA ILE A 82 -0.18 -1.87 8.87
C ILE A 82 -1.14 -1.41 7.77
N ILE A 83 -2.17 -2.18 7.47
CA ILE A 83 -3.15 -1.81 6.44
C ILE A 83 -4.55 -2.09 6.94
N ARG A 84 -5.43 -1.10 6.82
CA ARG A 84 -6.86 -1.31 7.01
C ARG A 84 -7.51 -1.44 5.64
N HIS A 85 -8.53 -2.25 5.56
CA HIS A 85 -9.24 -2.40 4.31
C HIS A 85 -10.72 -2.20 4.52
N ILE A 86 -11.39 -1.75 3.45
CA ILE A 86 -12.81 -1.50 3.44
C ILE A 86 -13.47 -2.61 2.62
N GLY A 87 -14.47 -3.17 3.15
CA GLY A 87 -15.25 -4.15 2.41
C GLY A 87 -15.22 -5.54 2.94
#